data_90059d3ee54e6205f14f3af95f655076
#
_entry.id   90059d3ee54e6205f14f3af95f655076
#
_cell.length_a   1.000
_cell.length_b   1.000
_cell.length_c   1.000
_cell.angle_alpha   90.00
_cell.angle_beta   90.00
_cell.angle_gamma   90.00
#
_symmetry.space_group_name_H-M   'P 1'
#
loop_
_entity.id
_entity.type
_entity.pdbx_description
1 polymer ?
#
loop_
_entity_poly.entity_id
_entity_poly.type
_entity_poly.pdbx_seq_one_letter_code
_entity_poly.pdbx_strand_id
1 'polypeptide(L)'
;MNYESKKSAENGLYEFTPDGNGCQIYHAETPRYWYNYLWNEDRYCAQISQVGHGRSYYLSEKADMCMINRDDARYVYLRDDADGTCWNIGKGSLNTEVEDYCCTHSIGHTQICSKKNGIEGSWRIFVPKKGFHEVWTLKLRNTAEQEKRLSMFSAVSFYLEGFSYPRYYEMYRCMKTEFKRELNGIYCDSAHPFAPHELYHGFLASSEPVYAWDGDLTKFCGSISTLTLPDASTCALFQRPDIVVNGKDCTNSEASLFILGGVLQHKI
;
A
#
# COMPACT_ATOMS: atom_id res chain seq x y z
N MET A 1 15.71 3.24 -32.08
CA MET A 1 14.69 3.03 -31.03
C MET A 1 13.71 1.88 -31.26
N ASN A 2 13.89 1.07 -32.31
CA ASN A 2 12.87 0.07 -32.72
C ASN A 2 13.23 -1.40 -32.45
N TYR A 3 14.39 -1.70 -31.89
CA TYR A 3 14.83 -3.12 -31.80
C TYR A 3 14.42 -3.78 -30.48
N GLU A 4 14.49 -3.07 -29.38
CA GLU A 4 14.13 -3.62 -28.06
C GLU A 4 12.63 -3.62 -27.82
N SER A 5 11.88 -2.63 -28.33
CA SER A 5 10.42 -2.59 -28.19
C SER A 5 9.71 -3.74 -28.91
N LYS A 6 10.23 -4.19 -30.08
CA LYS A 6 9.67 -5.35 -30.78
C LYS A 6 9.91 -6.66 -30.05
N LYS A 7 11.09 -6.82 -29.43
CA LYS A 7 11.44 -8.06 -28.73
C LYS A 7 10.70 -8.24 -27.40
N SER A 8 10.30 -7.14 -26.75
CA SER A 8 9.53 -7.16 -25.52
C SER A 8 8.03 -7.35 -25.75
N ALA A 9 7.49 -6.83 -26.84
CA ALA A 9 6.12 -7.10 -27.25
C ALA A 9 5.90 -8.60 -27.61
N GLU A 10 6.93 -9.27 -28.13
CA GLU A 10 6.90 -10.72 -28.40
C GLU A 10 6.83 -11.56 -27.11
N ASN A 11 7.30 -11.04 -25.96
CA ASN A 11 7.23 -11.74 -24.68
C ASN A 11 5.95 -11.43 -23.88
N GLY A 12 5.10 -10.48 -24.33
CA GLY A 12 3.81 -10.15 -23.69
C GLY A 12 3.90 -9.58 -22.27
N LEU A 13 5.10 -9.23 -21.78
CA LEU A 13 5.30 -8.74 -20.41
C LEU A 13 4.94 -7.27 -20.27
N TYR A 14 5.32 -6.44 -21.22
CA TYR A 14 5.07 -5.01 -21.21
C TYR A 14 5.08 -4.38 -22.60
N GLU A 15 4.53 -3.19 -22.70
CA GLU A 15 4.65 -2.31 -23.86
C GLU A 15 4.72 -0.85 -23.43
N PHE A 16 5.34 0.00 -24.25
CA PHE A 16 5.29 1.43 -24.04
C PHE A 16 4.00 2.02 -24.59
N THR A 17 3.45 3.02 -23.90
CA THR A 17 2.28 3.75 -24.39
C THR A 17 2.59 4.46 -25.71
N PRO A 18 1.61 4.61 -26.62
CA PRO A 18 1.84 5.21 -27.94
C PRO A 18 2.42 6.63 -27.91
N ASP A 19 2.13 7.39 -26.83
CA ASP A 19 2.65 8.73 -26.60
C ASP A 19 4.06 8.75 -26.00
N GLY A 20 4.62 7.57 -25.67
CA GLY A 20 5.94 7.42 -25.07
C GLY A 20 6.05 7.86 -23.61
N ASN A 21 4.93 8.24 -22.98
CA ASN A 21 4.91 8.79 -21.62
C ASN A 21 4.66 7.74 -20.53
N GLY A 22 4.53 6.48 -20.91
CA GLY A 22 4.25 5.40 -19.97
C GLY A 22 4.68 4.02 -20.48
N CYS A 23 4.60 3.08 -19.55
CA CYS A 23 4.84 1.66 -19.78
C CYS A 23 3.67 0.87 -19.17
N GLN A 24 3.04 0.03 -19.96
CA GLN A 24 2.02 -0.92 -19.53
C GLN A 24 2.64 -2.27 -19.25
N ILE A 25 2.35 -2.85 -18.09
CA ILE A 25 2.88 -4.12 -17.61
C ILE A 25 1.71 -5.06 -17.40
N TYR A 26 1.68 -6.18 -18.10
CA TYR A 26 0.54 -7.09 -18.12
C TYR A 26 0.62 -8.25 -17.12
N HIS A 27 1.73 -8.35 -16.40
CA HIS A 27 1.94 -9.40 -15.39
C HIS A 27 2.38 -8.79 -14.07
N ALA A 28 1.71 -9.18 -12.99
CA ALA A 28 2.12 -8.81 -11.64
C ALA A 28 3.47 -9.45 -11.26
N GLU A 29 3.67 -10.69 -11.70
CA GLU A 29 4.88 -11.47 -11.48
C GLU A 29 5.87 -11.21 -12.60
N THR A 30 6.82 -10.33 -12.34
CA THR A 30 7.97 -10.04 -13.18
C THR A 30 9.23 -10.60 -12.52
N PRO A 31 10.33 -10.85 -13.23
CA PRO A 31 11.56 -11.37 -12.63
C PRO A 31 12.12 -10.52 -11.47
N ARG A 32 11.77 -9.25 -11.44
CA ARG A 32 12.02 -8.29 -10.36
C ARG A 32 10.95 -7.23 -10.41
N TYR A 33 10.74 -6.49 -9.32
CA TYR A 33 9.85 -5.34 -9.35
C TYR A 33 10.37 -4.25 -10.28
N TRP A 34 9.47 -3.71 -11.09
CA TRP A 34 9.72 -2.55 -11.94
C TRP A 34 9.07 -1.34 -11.29
N TYR A 35 9.90 -0.35 -10.95
CA TYR A 35 9.48 0.78 -10.16
C TYR A 35 9.29 2.04 -10.99
N ASN A 36 8.20 2.74 -10.72
CA ASN A 36 8.04 4.15 -11.05
C ASN A 36 8.46 5.00 -9.85
N TYR A 37 9.12 6.13 -10.11
CA TYR A 37 9.56 7.08 -9.10
C TYR A 37 8.80 8.38 -9.29
N LEU A 38 7.88 8.67 -8.39
CA LEU A 38 7.06 9.86 -8.39
C LEU A 38 7.55 10.81 -7.30
N TRP A 39 7.91 12.00 -7.66
CA TRP A 39 8.43 12.98 -6.71
C TRP A 39 7.99 14.41 -7.02
N ASN A 40 8.16 15.30 -6.04
CA ASN A 40 7.65 16.66 -6.10
C ASN A 40 8.71 17.71 -5.71
N GLU A 41 8.27 18.98 -5.72
CA GLU A 41 9.11 20.14 -5.41
C GLU A 41 9.62 20.15 -3.96
N ASP A 42 8.89 19.53 -3.02
CA ASP A 42 9.26 19.43 -1.60
C ASP A 42 10.16 18.23 -1.31
N ARG A 43 10.69 17.60 -2.36
CA ARG A 43 11.64 16.46 -2.23
C ARG A 43 11.02 15.21 -1.60
N TYR A 44 9.71 15.05 -1.70
CA TYR A 44 9.03 13.80 -1.39
C TYR A 44 9.10 12.88 -2.61
N CYS A 45 9.36 11.59 -2.37
CA CYS A 45 9.41 10.57 -3.41
C CYS A 45 8.61 9.34 -2.99
N ALA A 46 7.77 8.85 -3.89
CA ALA A 46 7.14 7.54 -3.82
C ALA A 46 7.71 6.63 -4.90
N GLN A 47 8.37 5.57 -4.49
CA GLN A 47 8.79 4.45 -5.32
C GLN A 47 7.65 3.44 -5.37
N ILE A 48 7.13 3.15 -6.55
CA ILE A 48 5.93 2.32 -6.72
C ILE A 48 6.19 1.25 -7.76
N SER A 49 6.10 -0.01 -7.35
CA SER A 49 6.22 -1.16 -8.25
C SER A 49 4.92 -1.44 -9.01
N GLN A 50 4.97 -2.36 -9.97
CA GLN A 50 3.79 -2.80 -10.71
C GLN A 50 2.69 -3.38 -9.81
N VAL A 51 3.01 -3.84 -8.60
CA VAL A 51 2.03 -4.36 -7.62
C VAL A 51 1.67 -3.38 -6.50
N GLY A 52 2.12 -2.13 -6.59
CA GLY A 52 1.89 -1.08 -5.59
C GLY A 52 2.90 -1.03 -4.45
N HIS A 53 3.81 -2.00 -4.35
CA HIS A 53 4.88 -2.03 -3.37
C HIS A 53 5.96 -0.97 -3.65
N GLY A 54 6.79 -0.69 -2.68
CA GLY A 54 7.88 0.26 -2.76
C GLY A 54 7.87 1.24 -1.60
N ARG A 55 8.91 2.06 -1.55
CA ARG A 55 9.16 2.99 -0.43
C ARG A 55 8.57 4.35 -0.67
N SER A 56 8.24 5.05 0.41
CA SER A 56 8.05 6.49 0.40
C SER A 56 9.07 7.14 1.33
N TYR A 57 9.64 8.23 0.88
CA TYR A 57 10.63 8.97 1.64
C TYR A 57 10.64 10.44 1.23
N TYR A 58 11.19 11.28 2.07
CA TYR A 58 11.52 12.65 1.73
C TYR A 58 12.98 12.98 2.11
N LEU A 59 13.56 13.95 1.46
CA LEU A 59 14.88 14.47 1.81
C LEU A 59 14.71 15.71 2.69
N SER A 60 15.28 15.66 3.89
CA SER A 60 15.34 16.82 4.78
C SER A 60 16.18 17.95 4.18
N GLU A 61 16.17 19.12 4.82
CA GLU A 61 17.04 20.26 4.39
C GLU A 61 18.52 19.91 4.47
N LYS A 62 18.89 18.99 5.37
CA LYS A 62 20.26 18.50 5.50
C LYS A 62 20.59 17.36 4.52
N ALA A 63 19.72 17.07 3.58
CA ALA A 63 19.81 15.94 2.65
C ALA A 63 19.77 14.54 3.30
N ASP A 64 19.30 14.44 4.54
CA ASP A 64 19.04 13.15 5.16
C ASP A 64 17.75 12.54 4.59
N MET A 65 17.80 11.26 4.27
CA MET A 65 16.64 10.52 3.80
C MET A 65 15.78 10.11 5.00
N CYS A 66 14.53 10.56 5.01
CA CYS A 66 13.55 10.18 6.01
C CYS A 66 12.54 9.22 5.37
N MET A 67 12.59 7.97 5.75
CA MET A 67 11.69 6.94 5.23
C MET A 67 10.35 6.97 5.97
N ILE A 68 9.27 6.95 5.21
CA ILE A 68 7.90 6.95 5.73
C ILE A 68 7.39 5.51 5.84
N ASN A 69 7.68 4.69 4.86
CA ASN A 69 7.27 3.30 4.82
C ASN A 69 8.36 2.39 4.23
N ARG A 70 8.17 1.08 4.37
CA ARG A 70 9.04 0.03 3.83
C ARG A 70 8.67 -0.36 2.40
N ASP A 71 9.44 -1.30 1.82
CA ASP A 71 9.30 -1.76 0.44
C ASP A 71 7.93 -2.40 0.12
N ASP A 72 7.32 -3.07 1.08
CA ASP A 72 6.05 -3.81 0.95
C ASP A 72 4.94 -3.16 1.79
N ALA A 73 4.81 -1.86 1.72
CA ALA A 73 4.04 -1.11 2.69
C ALA A 73 2.63 -0.71 2.27
N ARG A 74 2.24 -0.86 1.00
CA ARG A 74 0.95 -0.38 0.49
C ARG A 74 0.09 -1.52 0.02
N TYR A 75 -1.14 -1.58 0.52
CA TYR A 75 -2.09 -2.63 0.16
C TYR A 75 -3.50 -2.07 -0.01
N VAL A 76 -4.22 -2.59 -0.99
CA VAL A 76 -5.66 -2.39 -1.16
C VAL A 76 -6.31 -3.74 -1.36
N TYR A 77 -6.97 -4.21 -0.32
CA TYR A 77 -7.71 -5.48 -0.35
C TYR A 77 -9.19 -5.22 -0.55
N LEU A 78 -9.82 -6.13 -1.26
CA LEU A 78 -11.27 -6.22 -1.39
C LEU A 78 -11.72 -7.58 -0.89
N ARG A 79 -12.88 -7.60 -0.25
CA ARG A 79 -13.57 -8.81 0.18
C ARG A 79 -15.02 -8.75 -0.25
N ASP A 80 -15.48 -9.77 -0.95
CA ASP A 80 -16.91 -9.98 -1.16
C ASP A 80 -17.53 -10.49 0.14
N ASP A 81 -18.41 -9.70 0.75
CA ASP A 81 -19.01 -10.04 2.04
C ASP A 81 -20.04 -11.18 1.93
N ALA A 82 -20.44 -11.59 0.71
CA ALA A 82 -21.38 -12.68 0.50
C ALA A 82 -20.74 -14.08 0.63
N ASP A 83 -19.53 -14.23 0.09
CA ASP A 83 -18.81 -15.53 0.05
C ASP A 83 -17.46 -15.50 0.76
N GLY A 84 -17.02 -14.34 1.24
CA GLY A 84 -15.73 -14.17 1.91
C GLY A 84 -14.52 -14.15 0.99
N THR A 85 -14.70 -14.20 -0.33
CA THR A 85 -13.60 -14.13 -1.30
C THR A 85 -12.82 -12.82 -1.12
N CYS A 86 -11.52 -12.94 -0.91
CA CYS A 86 -10.64 -11.80 -0.71
C CYS A 86 -9.54 -11.75 -1.77
N TRP A 87 -9.22 -10.54 -2.25
CA TRP A 87 -8.14 -10.32 -3.19
C TRP A 87 -7.49 -8.95 -3.00
N ASN A 88 -6.27 -8.79 -3.52
CA ASN A 88 -5.58 -7.52 -3.58
C ASN A 88 -5.62 -7.00 -5.02
N ILE A 89 -5.94 -5.71 -5.22
CA ILE A 89 -5.95 -5.10 -6.56
C ILE A 89 -4.58 -5.19 -7.21
N GLY A 90 -3.49 -5.01 -6.43
CA GLY A 90 -2.12 -5.13 -6.91
C GLY A 90 -1.61 -6.57 -7.08
N LYS A 91 -2.37 -7.59 -6.68
CA LYS A 91 -1.98 -9.01 -6.65
C LYS A 91 -0.82 -9.36 -5.69
N GLY A 92 -0.06 -8.39 -5.18
CA GLY A 92 1.28 -8.59 -4.57
C GLY A 92 1.36 -9.39 -3.28
N SER A 93 0.28 -9.60 -2.51
CA SER A 93 0.35 -10.20 -1.17
C SER A 93 -0.62 -11.36 -0.92
N LEU A 94 -1.56 -11.59 -1.81
CA LEU A 94 -2.48 -12.71 -1.75
C LEU A 94 -2.25 -13.63 -2.94
N ASN A 95 -2.19 -14.92 -2.68
CA ASN A 95 -2.09 -15.94 -3.74
C ASN A 95 -3.44 -16.16 -4.45
N THR A 96 -4.22 -15.09 -4.60
CA THR A 96 -5.51 -15.11 -5.28
C THR A 96 -5.34 -14.63 -6.71
N GLU A 97 -5.64 -15.49 -7.66
CA GLU A 97 -5.61 -15.13 -9.06
C GLU A 97 -6.63 -14.01 -9.35
N VAL A 98 -6.19 -13.02 -10.09
CA VAL A 98 -7.02 -11.93 -10.63
C VAL A 98 -7.02 -11.99 -12.16
N GLU A 99 -8.08 -11.48 -12.75
CA GLU A 99 -8.27 -11.38 -14.19
C GLU A 99 -7.88 -9.97 -14.66
N ASP A 100 -7.56 -9.84 -15.95
CA ASP A 100 -7.35 -8.55 -16.62
C ASP A 100 -6.35 -7.63 -15.90
N TYR A 101 -5.29 -8.22 -15.33
CA TYR A 101 -4.27 -7.44 -14.63
C TYR A 101 -3.49 -6.56 -15.60
N CYS A 102 -3.37 -5.27 -15.26
CA CYS A 102 -2.54 -4.30 -15.97
C CYS A 102 -2.03 -3.24 -15.02
N CYS A 103 -0.73 -2.98 -15.04
CA CYS A 103 -0.15 -1.83 -14.38
C CYS A 103 0.38 -0.84 -15.42
N THR A 104 0.02 0.42 -15.30
CA THR A 104 0.56 1.49 -16.14
C THR A 104 1.42 2.42 -15.28
N HIS A 105 2.71 2.45 -15.56
CA HIS A 105 3.62 3.46 -15.06
C HIS A 105 3.67 4.65 -16.02
N SER A 106 3.27 5.81 -15.56
CA SER A 106 3.28 7.06 -16.32
C SER A 106 4.12 8.12 -15.62
N ILE A 107 4.47 9.19 -16.30
CA ILE A 107 5.30 10.28 -15.75
C ILE A 107 4.72 10.87 -14.46
N GLY A 108 3.39 10.96 -14.31
CA GLY A 108 2.75 11.60 -13.16
C GLY A 108 2.04 10.63 -12.20
N HIS A 109 1.96 9.34 -12.53
CA HIS A 109 1.24 8.38 -11.69
C HIS A 109 1.56 6.94 -12.04
N THR A 110 1.22 6.03 -11.13
CA THR A 110 1.07 4.62 -11.38
C THR A 110 -0.40 4.23 -11.25
N GLN A 111 -0.93 3.45 -12.17
CA GLN A 111 -2.28 2.91 -12.13
C GLN A 111 -2.25 1.40 -12.26
N ILE A 112 -2.88 0.70 -11.32
CA ILE A 112 -2.98 -0.76 -11.31
C ILE A 112 -4.44 -1.12 -11.46
N CYS A 113 -4.74 -1.99 -12.41
CA CYS A 113 -6.07 -2.48 -12.69
C CYS A 113 -6.10 -4.00 -12.58
N SER A 114 -7.17 -4.53 -12.04
CA SER A 114 -7.44 -5.97 -12.05
C SER A 114 -8.92 -6.23 -11.88
N LYS A 115 -9.34 -7.46 -12.21
CA LYS A 115 -10.72 -7.91 -12.08
C LYS A 115 -10.77 -9.19 -11.26
N LYS A 116 -11.76 -9.30 -10.39
CA LYS A 116 -12.06 -10.50 -9.64
C LYS A 116 -13.53 -10.52 -9.23
N ASN A 117 -14.14 -11.70 -9.29
CA ASN A 117 -15.52 -11.93 -8.83
C ASN A 117 -16.54 -10.92 -9.41
N GLY A 118 -16.37 -10.50 -10.68
CA GLY A 118 -17.21 -9.52 -11.34
C GLY A 118 -16.96 -8.07 -10.93
N ILE A 119 -15.93 -7.79 -10.13
CA ILE A 119 -15.54 -6.44 -9.74
C ILE A 119 -14.26 -6.05 -10.48
N GLU A 120 -14.33 -4.97 -11.25
CA GLU A 120 -13.17 -4.28 -11.81
C GLU A 120 -12.67 -3.26 -10.79
N GLY A 121 -11.41 -3.38 -10.39
CA GLY A 121 -10.71 -2.46 -9.51
C GLY A 121 -9.65 -1.67 -10.25
N SER A 122 -9.54 -0.38 -9.98
CA SER A 122 -8.47 0.48 -10.46
C SER A 122 -7.92 1.29 -9.29
N TRP A 123 -6.64 1.14 -9.04
CA TRP A 123 -5.89 1.84 -8.01
C TRP A 123 -4.83 2.74 -8.65
N ARG A 124 -5.05 4.04 -8.56
CA ARG A 124 -4.13 5.05 -9.07
C ARG A 124 -3.40 5.72 -7.90
N ILE A 125 -2.07 5.78 -7.99
CA ILE A 125 -1.18 6.41 -7.02
C ILE A 125 -0.46 7.55 -7.70
N PHE A 126 -0.48 8.74 -7.10
CA PHE A 126 0.29 9.89 -7.56
C PHE A 126 0.81 10.72 -6.39
N VAL A 127 1.84 11.51 -6.65
CA VAL A 127 2.42 12.46 -5.70
C VAL A 127 2.00 13.87 -6.12
N PRO A 128 1.31 14.62 -5.24
CA PRO A 128 0.98 16.02 -5.51
C PRO A 128 2.24 16.88 -5.69
N LYS A 129 2.09 18.00 -6.38
CA LYS A 129 3.20 18.93 -6.67
C LYS A 129 3.91 19.44 -5.41
N LYS A 130 3.18 19.51 -4.28
CA LYS A 130 3.69 19.95 -2.97
C LYS A 130 3.18 19.05 -1.85
N GLY A 131 3.89 19.10 -0.71
CA GLY A 131 3.58 18.33 0.48
C GLY A 131 4.30 16.98 0.54
N PHE A 132 4.23 16.35 1.68
CA PHE A 132 4.94 15.09 1.99
C PHE A 132 3.97 13.92 2.02
N HIS A 133 3.21 13.72 0.94
CA HIS A 133 2.20 12.67 0.86
C HIS A 133 1.99 12.19 -0.57
N GLU A 134 1.40 11.04 -0.68
CA GLU A 134 0.86 10.46 -1.90
C GLU A 134 -0.66 10.36 -1.81
N VAL A 135 -1.31 10.34 -2.94
CA VAL A 135 -2.77 10.20 -3.04
C VAL A 135 -3.10 8.92 -3.78
N TRP A 136 -3.97 8.12 -3.16
CA TRP A 136 -4.52 6.90 -3.76
C TRP A 136 -5.95 7.17 -4.18
N THR A 137 -6.23 6.94 -5.44
CA THR A 137 -7.59 7.01 -5.96
C THR A 137 -8.04 5.61 -6.34
N LEU A 138 -9.11 5.17 -5.72
CA LEU A 138 -9.70 3.86 -5.98
C LEU A 138 -11.00 4.03 -6.75
N LYS A 139 -11.14 3.24 -7.81
CA LYS A 139 -12.39 3.14 -8.57
C LYS A 139 -12.77 1.67 -8.64
N LEU A 140 -14.00 1.37 -8.24
CA LEU A 140 -14.58 0.04 -8.31
C LEU A 140 -15.79 0.08 -9.24
N ARG A 141 -15.90 -0.94 -10.08
CA ARG A 141 -17.02 -1.11 -10.99
C ARG A 141 -17.54 -2.54 -10.86
N ASN A 142 -18.81 -2.65 -10.51
CA ASN A 142 -19.48 -3.94 -10.58
C ASN A 142 -19.86 -4.23 -12.04
N THR A 143 -19.33 -5.33 -12.58
CA THR A 143 -19.65 -5.84 -13.93
C THR A 143 -20.49 -7.10 -13.89
N ALA A 144 -20.84 -7.58 -12.68
CA ALA A 144 -21.81 -8.68 -12.52
C ALA A 144 -23.24 -8.16 -12.67
N GLU A 145 -24.16 -9.06 -12.97
CA GLU A 145 -25.61 -8.74 -13.06
C GLU A 145 -26.23 -8.50 -11.68
N GLN A 146 -25.60 -8.97 -10.62
CA GLN A 146 -26.11 -8.91 -9.25
C GLN A 146 -25.43 -7.80 -8.45
N GLU A 147 -26.17 -7.23 -7.50
CA GLU A 147 -25.60 -6.33 -6.49
C GLU A 147 -24.55 -7.06 -5.66
N LYS A 148 -23.44 -6.39 -5.39
CA LYS A 148 -22.34 -6.87 -4.57
C LYS A 148 -22.19 -6.00 -3.34
N ARG A 149 -21.91 -6.63 -2.20
CA ARG A 149 -21.53 -5.95 -0.95
C ARG A 149 -20.07 -6.24 -0.66
N LEU A 150 -19.27 -5.20 -0.60
CA LEU A 150 -17.83 -5.33 -0.46
C LEU A 150 -17.35 -4.67 0.82
N SER A 151 -16.33 -5.27 1.41
CA SER A 151 -15.44 -4.59 2.35
C SER A 151 -14.13 -4.27 1.64
N MET A 152 -13.72 -3.02 1.68
CA MET A 152 -12.44 -2.55 1.17
C MET A 152 -11.51 -2.22 2.35
N PHE A 153 -10.27 -2.65 2.27
CA PHE A 153 -9.25 -2.38 3.28
C PHE A 153 -8.07 -1.69 2.60
N SER A 154 -7.80 -0.46 2.96
CA SER A 154 -6.55 0.21 2.64
C SER A 154 -5.60 0.07 3.82
N ALA A 155 -4.40 -0.42 3.58
CA ALA A 155 -3.43 -0.67 4.63
C ALA A 155 -2.06 -0.12 4.26
N VAL A 156 -1.36 0.40 5.26
CA VAL A 156 0.01 0.91 5.15
C VAL A 156 0.84 0.47 6.34
N SER A 157 2.09 0.08 6.08
CA SER A 157 3.09 -0.15 7.12
C SER A 157 3.95 1.10 7.29
N PHE A 158 3.95 1.71 8.48
CA PHE A 158 4.79 2.86 8.77
C PHE A 158 6.18 2.41 9.21
N TYR A 159 7.20 3.13 8.73
CA TYR A 159 8.58 2.95 9.16
C TYR A 159 9.08 4.16 9.94
N LEU A 160 8.81 5.36 9.49
CA LEU A 160 9.05 6.65 10.14
C LEU A 160 10.45 6.79 10.77
N GLU A 161 11.48 6.69 9.96
CA GLU A 161 12.86 6.74 10.43
C GLU A 161 13.80 7.44 9.46
N GLY A 162 14.77 8.18 10.00
CA GLY A 162 15.91 8.68 9.24
C GLY A 162 16.84 7.54 8.82
N PHE A 163 17.36 7.61 7.60
CA PHE A 163 18.27 6.59 7.06
C PHE A 163 19.64 6.56 7.75
N SER A 164 19.97 7.60 8.52
CA SER A 164 21.27 7.79 9.16
C SER A 164 21.52 6.89 10.37
N TYR A 165 20.48 6.23 10.88
CA TYR A 165 20.62 5.40 12.08
C TYR A 165 20.89 3.93 11.73
N PRO A 166 21.85 3.27 12.39
CA PRO A 166 22.07 1.84 12.26
C PRO A 166 20.81 1.05 12.63
N ARG A 167 20.52 -0.01 11.88
CA ARG A 167 19.33 -0.87 12.06
C ARG A 167 19.09 -1.39 13.47
N TYR A 168 20.14 -1.55 14.28
CA TYR A 168 19.99 -2.04 15.65
C TYR A 168 19.29 -1.03 16.59
N TYR A 169 19.14 0.24 16.20
CA TYR A 169 18.34 1.21 16.95
C TYR A 169 16.84 1.11 16.67
N GLU A 170 16.41 0.40 15.64
CA GLU A 170 14.98 0.19 15.32
C GLU A 170 14.21 -0.37 16.51
N MET A 171 14.84 -1.27 17.29
CA MET A 171 14.22 -1.91 18.47
C MET A 171 13.91 -0.93 19.62
N TYR A 172 14.51 0.25 19.62
CA TYR A 172 14.30 1.26 20.67
C TYR A 172 13.31 2.34 20.28
N ARG A 173 12.80 2.30 19.07
CA ARG A 173 11.86 3.28 18.57
C ARG A 173 10.49 3.14 19.24
N CYS A 174 9.95 4.27 19.74
CA CYS A 174 8.62 4.32 20.31
C CYS A 174 7.65 4.83 19.26
N MET A 175 6.81 3.96 18.75
CA MET A 175 5.75 4.29 17.80
C MET A 175 4.38 4.16 18.46
N LYS A 176 3.47 5.05 18.09
CA LYS A 176 2.08 5.03 18.52
C LYS A 176 1.19 5.31 17.31
N THR A 177 0.14 4.53 17.17
CA THR A 177 -0.93 4.77 16.18
C THR A 177 -2.22 5.10 16.90
N GLU A 178 -2.96 6.07 16.39
CA GLU A 178 -4.28 6.43 16.89
C GLU A 178 -5.20 6.86 15.74
N PHE A 179 -6.49 6.59 15.86
CA PHE A 179 -7.49 7.08 14.92
C PHE A 179 -7.87 8.52 15.26
N LYS A 180 -7.67 9.42 14.32
CA LYS A 180 -8.05 10.84 14.41
C LYS A 180 -9.33 11.08 13.62
N ARG A 181 -10.40 11.46 14.28
CA ARG A 181 -11.70 11.74 13.61
C ARG A 181 -11.62 12.91 12.64
N GLU A 182 -10.87 13.93 12.98
CA GLU A 182 -10.61 15.10 12.14
C GLU A 182 -9.88 14.80 10.85
N LEU A 183 -9.09 13.72 10.83
CA LEU A 183 -8.41 13.20 9.63
C LEU A 183 -9.23 12.12 8.92
N ASN A 184 -10.25 11.59 9.55
CA ASN A 184 -10.94 10.39 9.14
C ASN A 184 -9.93 9.29 8.79
N GLY A 185 -8.97 9.06 9.70
CA GLY A 185 -7.83 8.20 9.42
C GLY A 185 -6.94 7.90 10.62
N ILE A 186 -5.92 7.09 10.38
CA ILE A 186 -4.92 6.72 11.37
C ILE A 186 -3.73 7.67 11.25
N TYR A 187 -3.31 8.15 12.40
CA TYR A 187 -2.12 8.95 12.59
C TYR A 187 -1.09 8.13 13.36
N CYS A 188 0.16 8.23 12.97
CA CYS A 188 1.27 7.52 13.60
C CYS A 188 2.36 8.49 14.02
N ASP A 189 2.73 8.43 15.29
CA ASP A 189 3.90 9.11 15.87
C ASP A 189 5.05 8.12 16.00
N SER A 190 6.25 8.57 15.71
CA SER A 190 7.49 7.84 15.97
C SER A 190 8.47 8.75 16.70
N ALA A 191 8.90 8.32 17.88
CA ALA A 191 9.92 8.99 18.69
C ALA A 191 11.11 8.05 18.91
N HIS A 192 12.32 8.59 18.78
CA HIS A 192 13.53 7.85 19.07
C HIS A 192 14.06 8.24 20.46
N PRO A 193 14.24 7.29 21.41
CA PRO A 193 14.61 7.60 22.79
C PRO A 193 15.99 8.26 22.93
N PHE A 194 16.91 8.02 21.98
CA PHE A 194 18.24 8.64 21.96
C PHE A 194 18.31 9.92 21.13
N ALA A 195 17.24 10.25 20.41
CA ALA A 195 17.10 11.48 19.64
C ALA A 195 15.69 12.04 19.81
N PRO A 196 15.31 12.47 21.02
CA PRO A 196 13.93 12.85 21.35
C PRO A 196 13.44 14.11 20.59
N HIS A 197 14.34 14.82 19.92
CA HIS A 197 14.03 15.93 19.02
C HIS A 197 13.65 15.46 17.60
N GLU A 198 13.86 14.18 17.27
CA GLU A 198 13.50 13.58 16.01
C GLU A 198 12.14 12.90 16.14
N LEU A 199 11.09 13.67 15.98
CA LEU A 199 9.72 13.19 15.91
C LEU A 199 9.32 13.08 14.45
N TYR A 200 8.91 11.89 14.06
CA TYR A 200 8.39 11.62 12.72
C TYR A 200 6.90 11.30 12.82
N HIS A 201 6.16 11.79 11.84
CA HIS A 201 4.72 11.62 11.78
C HIS A 201 4.32 11.01 10.46
N GLY A 202 3.36 10.08 10.51
CA GLY A 202 2.75 9.49 9.32
C GLY A 202 1.24 9.45 9.47
N PHE A 203 0.54 9.32 8.37
CA PHE A 203 -0.90 9.17 8.39
C PHE A 203 -1.41 8.32 7.23
N LEU A 204 -2.54 7.68 7.43
CA LEU A 204 -3.40 7.10 6.41
C LEU A 204 -4.80 7.66 6.62
N ALA A 205 -5.29 8.45 5.68
CA ALA A 205 -6.59 9.10 5.78
C ALA A 205 -7.47 8.78 4.56
N SER A 206 -8.78 8.89 4.73
CA SER A 206 -9.75 8.62 3.67
C SER A 206 -10.72 9.78 3.48
N SER A 207 -11.13 10.03 2.22
CA SER A 207 -12.25 10.92 1.90
C SER A 207 -13.61 10.29 2.20
N GLU A 208 -13.67 8.96 2.19
CA GLU A 208 -14.89 8.21 2.44
C GLU A 208 -15.01 7.81 3.91
N PRO A 209 -16.23 7.67 4.45
CA PRO A 209 -16.42 7.28 5.85
C PRO A 209 -15.71 5.97 6.18
N VAL A 210 -14.93 5.98 7.25
CA VAL A 210 -14.27 4.79 7.77
C VAL A 210 -15.24 4.01 8.64
N TYR A 211 -15.49 2.75 8.28
CA TYR A 211 -16.36 1.86 9.05
C TYR A 211 -15.65 1.30 10.29
N ALA A 212 -14.39 0.90 10.12
CA ALA A 212 -13.57 0.39 11.21
C ALA A 212 -12.08 0.62 10.89
N TRP A 213 -11.21 0.53 11.90
CA TRP A 213 -9.76 0.74 11.75
C TRP A 213 -8.96 -0.16 12.69
N ASP A 214 -7.69 -0.35 12.38
CA ASP A 214 -6.71 -0.95 13.28
C ASP A 214 -5.34 -0.28 13.11
N GLY A 215 -4.67 -0.01 14.21
CA GLY A 215 -3.30 0.48 14.24
C GLY A 215 -2.25 -0.63 14.33
N ASP A 216 -2.68 -1.88 14.51
CA ASP A 216 -1.82 -3.06 14.58
C ASP A 216 -1.93 -3.88 13.29
N LEU A 217 -1.03 -3.60 12.35
CA LEU A 217 -0.99 -4.31 11.08
C LEU A 217 -0.68 -5.81 11.26
N THR A 218 0.00 -6.19 12.35
CA THR A 218 0.30 -7.59 12.65
C THR A 218 -0.96 -8.37 12.95
N LYS A 219 -1.89 -7.81 13.71
CA LYS A 219 -3.21 -8.42 13.97
C LYS A 219 -4.03 -8.55 12.70
N PHE A 220 -3.97 -7.53 11.85
CA PHE A 220 -4.66 -7.55 10.58
C PHE A 220 -4.10 -8.62 9.63
N CYS A 221 -2.79 -8.76 9.54
CA CYS A 221 -2.11 -9.71 8.64
C CYS A 221 -1.86 -11.09 9.27
N GLY A 222 -2.02 -11.24 10.57
CA GLY A 222 -1.81 -12.49 11.32
C GLY A 222 -0.39 -12.66 11.85
N SER A 223 0.63 -12.69 11.02
CA SER A 223 2.05 -12.73 11.44
C SER A 223 2.95 -12.02 10.43
N ILE A 224 4.15 -11.63 10.87
CA ILE A 224 5.14 -10.95 10.00
C ILE A 224 5.54 -11.79 8.78
N SER A 225 5.62 -13.11 8.94
CA SER A 225 5.92 -14.03 7.84
C SER A 225 4.89 -13.95 6.71
N THR A 226 3.69 -13.48 7.00
CA THR A 226 2.60 -13.37 6.03
C THR A 226 2.58 -12.03 5.27
N LEU A 227 3.36 -11.04 5.67
CA LEU A 227 3.50 -9.79 4.92
C LEU A 227 4.41 -9.94 3.70
N THR A 228 5.42 -10.80 3.81
CA THR A 228 6.43 -11.02 2.77
C THR A 228 6.27 -12.32 2.01
N LEU A 229 5.49 -13.27 2.55
CA LEU A 229 5.20 -14.56 1.92
C LEU A 229 3.68 -14.68 1.75
N PRO A 230 3.19 -14.96 0.54
CA PRO A 230 1.79 -15.28 0.31
C PRO A 230 1.49 -16.65 0.93
N ASP A 231 1.20 -16.67 2.23
CA ASP A 231 0.77 -17.87 2.93
C ASP A 231 -0.75 -17.99 2.82
N ALA A 232 -1.24 -19.19 2.57
CA ALA A 232 -2.67 -19.52 2.56
C ALA A 232 -3.37 -19.12 3.88
N SER A 233 -2.64 -19.05 5.00
CA SER A 233 -3.15 -18.57 6.28
C SER A 233 -3.56 -17.10 6.27
N THR A 234 -2.90 -16.26 5.48
CA THR A 234 -3.27 -14.84 5.34
C THR A 234 -4.60 -14.69 4.63
N CYS A 235 -4.84 -15.49 3.59
CA CYS A 235 -6.14 -15.54 2.91
C CYS A 235 -7.27 -15.92 3.87
N ALA A 236 -7.00 -16.83 4.81
CA ALA A 236 -7.99 -17.28 5.80
C ALA A 236 -8.38 -16.17 6.78
N LEU A 237 -7.46 -15.25 7.13
CA LEU A 237 -7.77 -14.10 7.98
C LEU A 237 -8.71 -13.12 7.30
N PHE A 238 -8.46 -12.81 6.01
CA PHE A 238 -9.32 -11.91 5.23
C PHE A 238 -10.65 -12.55 4.82
N GLN A 239 -10.75 -13.88 4.84
CA GLN A 239 -11.96 -14.61 4.51
C GLN A 239 -12.94 -14.71 5.68
N ARG A 240 -12.53 -14.38 6.90
CA ARG A 240 -13.44 -14.40 8.05
C ARG A 240 -14.40 -13.22 7.99
N PRO A 241 -15.71 -13.45 7.95
CA PRO A 241 -16.71 -12.36 7.95
C PRO A 241 -16.70 -11.53 9.23
N ASP A 242 -16.08 -12.03 10.29
CA ASP A 242 -15.96 -11.46 11.62
C ASP A 242 -14.59 -10.79 11.89
N ILE A 243 -13.73 -10.59 10.88
CA ILE A 243 -12.57 -9.72 11.07
C ILE A 243 -13.09 -8.31 11.32
N VAL A 244 -13.30 -8.08 12.58
CA VAL A 244 -13.58 -6.77 13.13
C VAL A 244 -12.22 -6.13 13.35
N VAL A 245 -11.97 -5.08 12.59
CA VAL A 245 -10.95 -4.11 12.92
C VAL A 245 -11.41 -3.44 14.21
N ASN A 246 -10.77 -3.73 15.32
CA ASN A 246 -11.32 -3.47 16.66
C ASN A 246 -11.17 -2.03 17.16
N GLY A 247 -10.72 -1.11 16.31
CA GLY A 247 -10.67 0.31 16.65
C GLY A 247 -9.73 0.63 17.81
N LYS A 248 -8.62 -0.11 17.95
CA LYS A 248 -7.66 0.12 19.01
C LYS A 248 -6.51 0.98 18.54
N ASP A 249 -6.23 2.02 19.31
CA ASP A 249 -4.93 2.67 19.32
C ASP A 249 -3.89 1.64 19.78
N CYS A 250 -2.73 1.63 19.12
CA CYS A 250 -1.69 0.66 19.42
C CYS A 250 -0.36 1.35 19.68
N THR A 251 0.35 0.85 20.68
CA THR A 251 1.75 1.22 20.94
C THR A 251 2.66 0.06 20.62
N ASN A 252 3.94 0.28 20.34
CA ASN A 252 4.85 -0.84 20.05
C ASN A 252 5.11 -1.76 21.26
N SER A 253 4.81 -1.35 22.48
CA SER A 253 4.83 -2.24 23.64
C SER A 253 3.67 -3.24 23.65
N GLU A 254 2.61 -2.97 22.89
CA GLU A 254 1.41 -3.81 22.76
C GLU A 254 1.41 -4.61 21.47
N ALA A 255 2.14 -4.15 20.45
CA ALA A 255 2.30 -4.85 19.19
C ALA A 255 3.24 -6.05 19.35
N SER A 256 2.78 -7.24 19.02
CA SER A 256 3.52 -8.48 19.22
C SER A 256 4.82 -8.60 18.41
N LEU A 257 5.08 -7.73 17.42
CA LEU A 257 6.24 -7.83 16.52
C LEU A 257 6.62 -6.52 15.80
N PHE A 258 6.45 -5.35 16.42
CA PHE A 258 7.03 -4.07 15.95
C PHE A 258 6.60 -3.57 14.56
N ILE A 259 5.55 -4.13 13.94
CA ILE A 259 4.99 -3.57 12.71
C ILE A 259 3.73 -2.80 13.05
N LEU A 260 3.91 -1.52 13.30
CA LEU A 260 2.78 -0.60 13.36
C LEU A 260 2.42 -0.14 11.97
N GLY A 261 1.17 -0.12 11.72
CA GLY A 261 0.60 0.28 10.46
C GLY A 261 -0.75 0.91 10.66
N GLY A 262 -1.39 1.23 9.58
CA GLY A 262 -2.76 1.69 9.58
C GLY A 262 -3.60 0.85 8.65
N VAL A 263 -4.75 0.41 9.12
CA VAL A 263 -5.76 -0.25 8.31
C VAL A 263 -7.07 0.50 8.45
N LEU A 264 -7.64 0.91 7.33
CA LEU A 264 -8.97 1.50 7.24
C LEU A 264 -9.91 0.56 6.48
N GLN A 265 -11.04 0.25 7.08
CA GLN A 265 -12.10 -0.55 6.46
C GLN A 265 -13.25 0.34 6.01
N HIS A 266 -13.71 0.12 4.79
CA HIS A 266 -14.89 0.74 4.20
C HIS A 266 -15.89 -0.32 3.80
N LYS A 267 -17.17 0.00 3.89
CA LYS A 267 -18.28 -0.81 3.34
C LYS A 267 -18.78 -0.16 2.07
N ILE A 268 -18.91 -0.94 1.01
CA ILE A 268 -19.26 -0.47 -0.35
C ILE A 268 -20.41 -1.34 -0.87
#